data_1ee936534b8c2adc62b8ae2103a7b591
#
_entry.id   1ee936534b8c2adc62b8ae2103a7b591
#
_cell.length_a   1.000
_cell.length_b   1.000
_cell.length_c   1.000
_cell.angle_alpha   90.00
_cell.angle_beta   90.00
_cell.angle_gamma   90.00
#
_symmetry.space_group_name_H-M   'P 1'
#
loop_
_entity.id
_entity.type
_entity.pdbx_description
1 polymer ?
#
loop_
_entity_poly.entity_id
_entity_poly.type
_entity_poly.pdbx_seq_one_letter_code
_entity_poly.pdbx_strand_id
1 'polypeptide(L)'
;MWRGRLPHWRADDVTYYVTFRHRRPLDDFERRSLLRGLLKPDGRQWELLILAVLPERTELMFKVHEAPSTGRPYELSDIVEKAKNRVGKAIIKKSEERWPPFYEESYDRIVRDEAEFEERWQAIFDAPVSEELAEAAEDYDCLWVADAPDAA
;
A
#
# COMPACT_ATOMS: atom_id res chain seq x y z
N MET A 1 14.03 -0.40 -16.01
CA MET A 1 14.51 0.04 -14.72
C MET A 1 13.59 1.08 -14.11
N TRP A 2 13.32 0.97 -12.83
CA TRP A 2 12.27 1.75 -12.16
C TRP A 2 12.67 3.14 -11.70
N ARG A 3 13.93 3.54 -11.90
CA ARG A 3 14.44 4.82 -11.41
C ARG A 3 13.61 6.05 -11.79
N GLY A 4 12.98 6.05 -12.95
CA GLY A 4 12.13 7.14 -13.39
C GLY A 4 10.76 7.18 -12.73
N ARG A 5 10.45 6.20 -11.87
CA ARG A 5 9.13 6.10 -11.24
C ARG A 5 9.07 6.63 -9.81
N LEU A 6 10.21 7.00 -9.24
CA LEU A 6 10.20 7.65 -7.92
C LEU A 6 9.46 8.97 -8.04
N PRO A 7 8.35 9.16 -7.32
CA PRO A 7 7.61 10.41 -7.38
C PRO A 7 8.42 11.57 -6.84
N HIS A 8 8.10 12.79 -7.29
CA HIS A 8 8.72 13.97 -6.73
C HIS A 8 8.13 14.29 -5.36
N TRP A 9 9.00 14.56 -4.41
CA TRP A 9 8.59 15.07 -3.11
C TRP A 9 8.10 16.51 -3.23
N ARG A 10 6.99 16.81 -2.58
CA ARG A 10 6.48 18.17 -2.45
C ARG A 10 6.20 18.46 -0.99
N ALA A 11 6.80 19.50 -0.46
CA ALA A 11 6.68 19.83 0.96
C ALA A 11 5.27 20.25 1.39
N ASP A 12 4.46 20.75 0.45
CA ASP A 12 3.08 21.16 0.69
C ASP A 12 2.08 20.01 0.62
N ASP A 13 2.49 18.84 0.08
CA ASP A 13 1.66 17.65 0.05
C ASP A 13 1.87 16.83 1.33
N VAL A 14 0.79 16.22 1.81
CA VAL A 14 0.88 15.31 2.95
C VAL A 14 0.94 13.87 2.42
N THR A 15 2.08 13.23 2.64
CA THR A 15 2.30 11.84 2.25
C THR A 15 2.30 10.97 3.50
N TYR A 16 1.56 9.87 3.43
CA TYR A 16 1.46 8.89 4.50
C TYR A 16 2.20 7.62 4.13
N TYR A 17 2.79 6.99 5.14
CA TYR A 17 3.34 5.65 5.08
C TYR A 17 2.52 4.77 6.01
N VAL A 18 2.07 3.63 5.52
CA VAL A 18 1.30 2.67 6.33
C VAL A 18 1.87 1.28 6.13
N THR A 19 1.97 0.55 7.22
CA THR A 19 2.30 -0.88 7.18
C THR A 19 1.40 -1.62 8.17
N PHE A 20 0.98 -2.81 7.79
CA PHE A 20 0.29 -3.71 8.71
C PHE A 20 0.74 -5.14 8.49
N ARG A 21 0.79 -5.89 9.59
CA ARG A 21 1.25 -7.27 9.57
C ARG A 21 0.11 -8.23 9.31
N HIS A 22 0.43 -9.36 8.70
CA HIS A 22 -0.51 -10.45 8.52
C HIS A 22 -0.37 -11.43 9.67
N ARG A 23 -1.47 -12.09 10.06
CA ARG A 23 -1.45 -13.07 11.13
C ARG A 23 -0.76 -14.36 10.71
N ARG A 24 -0.75 -14.63 9.41
CA ARG A 24 -0.04 -15.73 8.78
C ARG A 24 0.40 -15.30 7.39
N PRO A 25 1.31 -16.03 6.75
CA PRO A 25 1.66 -15.72 5.37
C PRO A 25 0.42 -15.82 4.46
N LEU A 26 0.26 -14.88 3.57
CA LEU A 26 -0.80 -14.89 2.57
C LEU A 26 -0.34 -15.68 1.35
N ASP A 27 -1.23 -16.49 0.78
CA ASP A 27 -0.96 -17.16 -0.49
C ASP A 27 -1.11 -16.20 -1.68
N ASP A 28 -0.84 -16.66 -2.88
CA ASP A 28 -0.89 -15.84 -4.10
C ASP A 28 -2.26 -15.21 -4.32
N PHE A 29 -3.32 -15.98 -4.14
CA PHE A 29 -4.69 -15.48 -4.32
C PHE A 29 -5.00 -14.39 -3.31
N GLU A 30 -4.63 -14.61 -2.06
CA GLU A 30 -4.89 -13.66 -0.97
C GLU A 30 -4.12 -12.35 -1.16
N ARG A 31 -2.85 -12.44 -1.55
CA ARG A 31 -2.04 -11.26 -1.85
C ARG A 31 -2.62 -10.44 -2.98
N ARG A 32 -3.03 -11.10 -4.06
CA ARG A 32 -3.64 -10.40 -5.21
C ARG A 32 -4.98 -9.78 -4.86
N SER A 33 -5.76 -10.47 -4.04
CA SER A 33 -7.05 -9.93 -3.57
C SER A 33 -6.85 -8.68 -2.73
N LEU A 34 -5.87 -8.68 -1.84
CA LEU A 34 -5.56 -7.52 -1.03
C LEU A 34 -5.01 -6.37 -1.88
N LEU A 35 -4.14 -6.68 -2.83
CA LEU A 35 -3.63 -5.67 -3.76
C LEU A 35 -4.77 -4.97 -4.49
N ARG A 36 -5.70 -5.74 -5.07
CA ARG A 36 -6.87 -5.16 -5.76
C ARG A 36 -7.76 -4.36 -4.82
N GLY A 37 -7.95 -4.85 -3.60
CA GLY A 37 -8.76 -4.15 -2.60
C GLY A 37 -8.18 -2.81 -2.19
N LEU A 38 -6.87 -2.72 -2.10
CA LEU A 38 -6.19 -1.47 -1.76
C LEU A 38 -6.07 -0.53 -2.96
N LEU A 39 -6.06 -1.06 -4.18
CA LEU A 39 -6.06 -0.23 -5.40
C LEU A 39 -7.42 0.40 -5.68
N LYS A 40 -8.50 -0.19 -5.20
CA LYS A 40 -9.85 0.25 -5.50
C LYS A 40 -10.13 1.71 -5.11
N PRO A 41 -9.70 2.23 -3.95
CA PRO A 41 -9.89 3.65 -3.64
C PRO A 41 -8.91 4.59 -4.33
N ASP A 42 -7.93 4.06 -5.08
CA ASP A 42 -6.96 4.89 -5.78
C ASP A 42 -7.65 5.82 -6.79
N GLY A 43 -7.25 7.08 -6.79
CA GLY A 43 -7.84 8.11 -7.62
C GLY A 43 -9.13 8.70 -7.09
N ARG A 44 -9.73 8.11 -6.07
CA ARG A 44 -10.98 8.57 -5.45
C ARG A 44 -10.75 9.14 -4.06
N GLN A 45 -10.29 8.29 -3.15
CA GLN A 45 -10.09 8.66 -1.74
C GLN A 45 -8.63 8.97 -1.46
N TRP A 46 -7.74 8.33 -2.18
CA TRP A 46 -6.30 8.56 -2.07
C TRP A 46 -5.61 8.46 -3.42
N GLU A 47 -4.36 8.86 -3.43
CA GLU A 47 -3.46 8.69 -4.56
C GLU A 47 -2.32 7.80 -4.10
N LEU A 48 -2.35 6.53 -4.52
CA LEU A 48 -1.30 5.58 -4.17
C LEU A 48 -0.03 5.91 -4.93
N LEU A 49 1.09 5.89 -4.22
CA LEU A 49 2.41 6.08 -4.79
C LEU A 49 3.14 4.77 -5.00
N ILE A 50 3.07 3.89 -4.00
CA ILE A 50 3.65 2.55 -4.05
C ILE A 50 2.92 1.65 -3.08
N LEU A 51 2.78 0.38 -3.44
CA LEU A 51 2.10 -0.62 -2.63
C LEU A 51 2.78 -1.96 -2.84
N ALA A 52 3.18 -2.59 -1.74
CA ALA A 52 3.72 -3.95 -1.76
C ALA A 52 2.93 -4.83 -0.81
N VAL A 53 2.31 -5.88 -1.34
CA VAL A 53 1.67 -6.91 -0.52
C VAL A 53 2.63 -8.10 -0.46
N LEU A 54 3.36 -8.18 0.66
CA LEU A 54 4.31 -9.25 0.91
C LEU A 54 3.61 -10.39 1.63
N PRO A 55 4.20 -11.59 1.72
CA PRO A 55 3.53 -12.68 2.42
C PRO A 55 3.16 -12.36 3.86
N GLU A 56 4.02 -11.69 4.60
CA GLU A 56 3.83 -11.47 6.04
C GLU A 56 3.39 -10.07 6.43
N ARG A 57 3.45 -9.10 5.49
CA ARG A 57 3.03 -7.72 5.76
C ARG A 57 2.70 -6.98 4.46
N THR A 58 1.98 -5.88 4.62
CA THR A 58 1.67 -4.95 3.54
C THR A 58 2.27 -3.59 3.87
N GLU A 59 2.86 -2.94 2.89
CA GLU A 59 3.44 -1.60 3.03
C GLU A 59 3.00 -0.72 1.87
N LEU A 60 2.65 0.53 2.17
CA LEU A 60 2.19 1.47 1.14
C LEU A 60 2.48 2.90 1.52
N MET A 61 2.58 3.75 0.49
CA MET A 61 2.66 5.20 0.63
C MET A 61 1.61 5.85 -0.26
N PHE A 62 0.99 6.91 0.22
CA PHE A 62 -0.09 7.56 -0.51
C PHE A 62 -0.35 8.97 0.00
N LYS A 63 -1.13 9.73 -0.78
CA LYS A 63 -1.69 11.03 -0.42
C LYS A 63 -3.19 10.88 -0.31
N VAL A 64 -3.81 11.54 0.67
CA VAL A 64 -5.25 11.43 0.90
C VAL A 64 -5.97 12.60 0.23
N HIS A 65 -7.04 12.28 -0.48
CA HIS A 65 -7.90 13.28 -1.13
C HIS A 65 -8.91 13.84 -0.14
N GLU A 66 -9.46 15.02 -0.45
CA GLU A 66 -10.55 15.60 0.30
C GLU A 66 -11.87 14.92 -0.09
N ALA A 67 -12.71 14.66 0.91
CA ALA A 67 -14.04 14.15 0.66
C ALA A 67 -14.92 15.25 0.05
N PRO A 68 -15.60 14.98 -1.09
CA PRO A 68 -16.39 16.00 -1.77
C PRO A 68 -17.49 16.63 -0.92
N SER A 69 -18.07 15.87 0.00
CA SER A 69 -19.20 16.32 0.81
C SER A 69 -18.80 17.22 1.98
N THR A 70 -17.56 17.11 2.46
CA THR A 70 -17.12 17.82 3.68
C THR A 70 -15.96 18.76 3.46
N GLY A 71 -15.24 18.64 2.35
CA GLY A 71 -14.01 19.37 2.10
C GLY A 71 -12.86 18.98 3.02
N ARG A 72 -13.03 17.89 3.80
CA ARG A 72 -12.00 17.37 4.70
C ARG A 72 -11.32 16.17 4.07
N PRO A 73 -10.06 15.90 4.42
CA PRO A 73 -9.40 14.69 3.97
C PRO A 73 -10.18 13.45 4.41
N TYR A 74 -10.22 12.42 3.57
CA TYR A 74 -10.73 11.13 3.98
C TYR A 74 -9.91 10.61 5.15
N GLU A 75 -10.59 9.98 6.10
CA GLU A 75 -9.92 9.38 7.25
C GLU A 75 -9.07 8.21 6.79
N LEU A 76 -7.78 8.28 7.07
CA LEU A 76 -6.81 7.23 6.70
C LEU A 76 -7.23 5.86 7.22
N SER A 77 -7.60 5.79 8.50
CA SER A 77 -8.03 4.55 9.13
C SER A 77 -9.23 3.94 8.41
N ASP A 78 -10.17 4.77 7.95
CA ASP A 78 -11.35 4.27 7.25
C ASP A 78 -11.01 3.62 5.93
N ILE A 79 -10.10 4.20 5.16
CA ILE A 79 -9.73 3.68 3.84
C ILE A 79 -9.07 2.31 4.00
N VAL A 80 -8.08 2.20 4.87
CA VAL A 80 -7.33 0.97 5.11
C VAL A 80 -8.23 -0.10 5.74
N GLU A 81 -9.00 0.27 6.76
CA GLU A 81 -9.90 -0.67 7.45
C GLU A 81 -10.98 -1.23 6.53
N LYS A 82 -11.57 -0.41 5.69
CA LYS A 82 -12.58 -0.87 4.73
C LYS A 82 -12.01 -1.88 3.74
N ALA A 83 -10.80 -1.64 3.26
CA ALA A 83 -10.11 -2.55 2.35
C ALA A 83 -9.81 -3.88 3.05
N LYS A 84 -9.23 -3.82 4.25
CA LYS A 84 -8.92 -5.01 5.06
C LYS A 84 -10.17 -5.82 5.38
N ASN A 85 -11.25 -5.16 5.77
CA ASN A 85 -12.50 -5.83 6.12
C ASN A 85 -13.12 -6.53 4.91
N ARG A 86 -13.19 -5.84 3.78
CA ARG A 86 -13.77 -6.42 2.56
C ARG A 86 -12.98 -7.63 2.07
N VAL A 87 -11.66 -7.49 1.99
CA VAL A 87 -10.77 -8.57 1.55
C VAL A 87 -10.74 -9.70 2.58
N GLY A 88 -10.71 -9.34 3.86
CA GLY A 88 -10.72 -10.31 4.96
C GLY A 88 -11.96 -11.19 4.93
N LYS A 89 -13.13 -10.62 4.68
CA LYS A 89 -14.38 -11.39 4.57
C LYS A 89 -14.34 -12.36 3.39
N ALA A 90 -13.80 -11.94 2.26
CA ALA A 90 -13.67 -12.79 1.09
C ALA A 90 -12.71 -13.95 1.34
N ILE A 91 -11.61 -13.69 2.04
CA ILE A 91 -10.63 -14.72 2.40
C ILE A 91 -11.23 -15.74 3.37
N ILE A 92 -11.90 -15.27 4.43
CA ILE A 92 -12.55 -16.15 5.41
C ILE A 92 -13.56 -17.07 4.73
N LYS A 93 -14.37 -16.52 3.83
CA LYS A 93 -15.38 -17.29 3.12
C LYS A 93 -14.78 -18.42 2.30
N LYS A 94 -13.60 -18.19 1.71
CA LYS A 94 -12.93 -19.19 0.91
C LYS A 94 -12.12 -20.19 1.74
N SER A 95 -11.43 -19.71 2.77
CA SER A 95 -10.53 -20.53 3.59
C SER A 95 -11.20 -21.21 4.77
N GLU A 96 -12.44 -20.81 5.09
CA GLU A 96 -13.18 -21.29 6.24
C GLU A 96 -12.51 -20.99 7.58
N GLU A 97 -11.60 -20.02 7.59
CA GLU A 97 -10.96 -19.57 8.82
C GLU A 97 -11.94 -18.76 9.68
N ARG A 98 -11.69 -18.75 10.98
CA ARG A 98 -12.53 -18.02 11.94
C ARG A 98 -12.25 -16.52 11.93
N TRP A 99 -10.98 -16.12 11.69
CA TRP A 99 -10.52 -14.75 11.78
C TRP A 99 -9.86 -14.29 10.48
N PRO A 100 -10.00 -13.01 10.11
CA PRO A 100 -9.24 -12.47 8.99
C PRO A 100 -7.73 -12.65 9.20
N PRO A 101 -6.95 -12.84 8.15
CA PRO A 101 -5.51 -13.03 8.28
C PRO A 101 -4.74 -11.74 8.54
N PHE A 102 -5.43 -10.63 8.84
CA PHE A 102 -4.82 -9.34 9.10
C PHE A 102 -4.98 -8.95 10.55
N TYR A 103 -3.93 -8.39 11.15
CA TYR A 103 -4.06 -7.75 12.45
C TYR A 103 -4.88 -6.46 12.28
N GLU A 104 -5.66 -6.12 13.30
CA GLU A 104 -6.46 -4.90 13.28
C GLU A 104 -5.59 -3.66 13.25
N GLU A 105 -4.45 -3.72 13.91
CA GLU A 105 -3.55 -2.59 14.05
C GLU A 105 -2.75 -2.33 12.78
N SER A 106 -2.54 -1.06 12.49
CA SER A 106 -1.67 -0.59 11.43
C SER A 106 -0.73 0.44 12.00
N TYR A 107 0.51 0.42 11.54
CA TYR A 107 1.46 1.50 11.84
C TYR A 107 1.35 2.53 10.73
N ASP A 108 1.07 3.77 11.09
CA ASP A 108 0.97 4.87 10.14
C ASP A 108 1.87 6.01 10.57
N ARG A 109 2.40 6.72 9.57
CA ARG A 109 3.32 7.82 9.78
C ARG A 109 3.21 8.85 8.66
N ILE A 110 3.25 10.12 9.01
CA ILE A 110 3.38 11.19 8.04
C ILE A 110 4.85 11.30 7.66
N VAL A 111 5.13 11.24 6.36
CA VAL A 111 6.48 11.41 5.82
C VAL A 111 6.82 12.90 5.84
N ARG A 112 7.92 13.28 6.49
CA ARG A 112 8.19 14.68 6.82
C ARG A 112 9.16 15.40 5.90
N ASP A 113 10.05 14.68 5.22
CA ASP A 113 11.03 15.30 4.35
C ASP A 113 11.36 14.41 3.15
N GLU A 114 12.07 14.98 2.20
CA GLU A 114 12.42 14.30 0.96
C GLU A 114 13.31 13.06 1.21
N ALA A 115 14.24 13.14 2.14
CA ALA A 115 15.13 12.02 2.44
C ALA A 115 14.35 10.83 2.99
N GLU A 116 13.41 11.06 3.91
CA GLU A 116 12.53 10.01 4.44
C GLU A 116 11.63 9.44 3.33
N PHE A 117 11.10 10.30 2.47
CA PHE A 117 10.26 9.89 1.34
C PHE A 117 10.99 8.91 0.43
N GLU A 118 12.19 9.28 0.01
CA GLU A 118 13.01 8.44 -0.89
C GLU A 118 13.42 7.14 -0.22
N GLU A 119 13.84 7.20 1.04
CA GLU A 119 14.25 6.02 1.78
C GLU A 119 13.11 5.01 1.93
N ARG A 120 11.93 5.48 2.32
CA ARG A 120 10.78 4.60 2.50
C ARG A 120 10.25 4.05 1.19
N TRP A 121 10.17 4.89 0.18
CA TRP A 121 9.75 4.44 -1.15
C TRP A 121 10.69 3.35 -1.68
N GLN A 122 12.00 3.60 -1.56
CA GLN A 122 12.99 2.65 -2.04
C GLN A 122 12.95 1.33 -1.25
N ALA A 123 12.74 1.40 0.06
CA ALA A 123 12.63 0.21 0.90
C ALA A 123 11.44 -0.65 0.49
N ILE A 124 10.30 -0.05 0.20
CA ILE A 124 9.12 -0.78 -0.27
C ILE A 124 9.40 -1.39 -1.64
N PHE A 125 10.00 -0.62 -2.54
CA PHE A 125 10.32 -1.08 -3.88
C PHE A 125 11.30 -2.27 -3.86
N ASP A 126 12.29 -2.23 -2.98
CA ASP A 126 13.32 -3.26 -2.89
C ASP A 126 12.90 -4.48 -2.06
N ALA A 127 11.83 -4.38 -1.27
CA ALA A 127 11.42 -5.44 -0.37
C ALA A 127 11.27 -6.82 -1.03
N PRO A 128 10.64 -6.95 -2.21
CA PRO A 128 10.54 -8.26 -2.85
C PRO A 128 11.88 -8.89 -3.17
N VAL A 129 12.87 -8.09 -3.51
CA VAL A 129 14.23 -8.59 -3.81
C VAL A 129 14.99 -8.88 -2.53
N SER A 130 14.96 -7.97 -1.55
CA SER A 130 15.67 -8.14 -0.29
C SER A 130 15.14 -9.30 0.54
N GLU A 131 13.87 -9.67 0.36
CA GLU A 131 13.26 -10.83 1.04
C GLU A 131 13.26 -12.08 0.16
N GLU A 132 13.99 -12.06 -0.94
CA GLU A 132 14.16 -13.21 -1.83
C GLU A 132 12.86 -13.75 -2.42
N LEU A 133 11.89 -12.87 -2.65
CA LEU A 133 10.61 -13.21 -3.27
C LEU A 133 10.65 -13.09 -4.79
N ALA A 134 11.60 -12.34 -5.32
CA ALA A 134 11.79 -12.15 -6.75
C ALA A 134 13.25 -11.75 -7.01
N GLU A 135 13.74 -11.99 -8.22
CA GLU A 135 15.10 -11.59 -8.60
C GLU A 135 15.18 -10.10 -8.91
N ALA A 136 14.10 -9.54 -9.44
CA ALA A 136 13.98 -8.11 -9.70
C ALA A 136 12.62 -7.65 -9.16
N ALA A 137 12.54 -6.37 -8.76
CA ALA A 137 11.31 -5.81 -8.21
C ALA A 137 10.13 -5.95 -9.17
N GLU A 138 10.37 -5.71 -10.47
CA GLU A 138 9.34 -5.78 -11.49
C GLU A 138 8.80 -7.19 -11.72
N ASP A 139 9.48 -8.21 -11.23
CA ASP A 139 9.03 -9.60 -11.34
C ASP A 139 8.07 -10.00 -10.23
N TYR A 140 7.92 -9.17 -9.21
CA TYR A 140 7.00 -9.45 -8.11
C TYR A 140 5.62 -8.86 -8.45
N ASP A 141 4.64 -9.74 -8.67
CA ASP A 141 3.31 -9.33 -9.14
C ASP A 141 2.46 -8.56 -8.12
N CYS A 142 2.81 -8.62 -6.84
CA CYS A 142 2.12 -7.85 -5.80
C CYS A 142 2.88 -6.59 -5.35
N LEU A 143 3.75 -6.09 -6.20
CA LEU A 143 4.33 -4.75 -6.09
C LEU A 143 3.69 -3.86 -7.15
N TRP A 144 3.04 -2.80 -6.71
CA TRP A 144 2.42 -1.81 -7.60
C TRP A 144 3.09 -0.46 -7.39
N VAL A 145 3.42 0.19 -8.47
CA VAL A 145 4.07 1.51 -8.45
C VAL A 145 3.28 2.45 -9.35
N ALA A 146 2.96 3.63 -8.83
CA ALA A 146 2.28 4.65 -9.63
C ALA A 146 3.23 5.13 -10.73
N ASP A 147 2.68 5.44 -11.90
CA ASP A 147 3.45 6.06 -12.95
C ASP A 147 3.85 7.46 -12.48
N ALA A 148 5.15 7.72 -12.43
CA ALA A 148 5.63 9.05 -12.12
C ALA A 148 5.14 9.99 -13.22
N PRO A 149 4.61 11.18 -12.86
CA PRO A 149 4.33 12.18 -13.89
C PRO A 149 5.64 12.44 -14.61
N ASP A 150 5.57 12.49 -15.93
CA ASP A 150 6.75 12.79 -16.74
C ASP A 150 7.43 14.02 -16.17
N ALA A 151 8.74 13.89 -15.99
CA ALA A 151 9.58 14.97 -15.45
C ALA A 151 9.70 16.11 -16.49
N ALA A 152 8.57 16.52 -16.96
CA ALA A 152 8.56 17.64 -17.91
C ALA A 152 8.60 18.96 -17.14
#